data_ee86313066312b01ec343693fb9a655d
#
_entry.id   ee86313066312b01ec343693fb9a655d
#
_cell.length_a   1.000
_cell.length_b   1.000
_cell.length_c   1.000
_cell.angle_alpha   90.00
_cell.angle_beta   90.00
_cell.angle_gamma   90.00
#
_symmetry.space_group_name_H-M   'P 1'
#
loop_
_entity.id
_entity.type
_entity.pdbx_description
1 polymer ?
#
loop_
_entity_poly.entity_id
_entity_poly.type
_entity_poly.pdbx_seq_one_letter_code
_entity_poly.pdbx_strand_id
1 'polypeptide(L)' 'MFNIKEELKKLPNKPGVYIMRDKNDNILYVGKAVVLKNRVKQYFMKNNKTARIEKMVSLIDHFE' A
#
# COMPACT_ATOMS: atom_id res chain seq x y z
N MET A 1 -6.71 -15.10 4.53
CA MET A 1 -5.64 -14.54 3.69
C MET A 1 -5.93 -13.09 3.37
N PHE A 2 -4.95 -12.23 3.45
CA PHE A 2 -5.10 -10.82 3.14
C PHE A 2 -5.36 -10.62 1.64
N ASN A 3 -6.46 -9.99 1.30
CA ASN A 3 -6.82 -9.71 -0.09
C ASN A 3 -6.68 -8.22 -0.35
N ILE A 4 -5.67 -7.85 -1.13
CA ILE A 4 -5.35 -6.45 -1.39
C ILE A 4 -6.52 -5.69 -2.01
N LYS A 5 -7.21 -6.27 -2.98
CA LYS A 5 -8.36 -5.62 -3.63
C LYS A 5 -9.49 -5.35 -2.64
N GLU A 6 -9.78 -6.31 -1.77
CA GLU A 6 -10.80 -6.16 -0.74
C GLU A 6 -10.41 -5.11 0.27
N GLU A 7 -9.16 -5.14 0.71
CA GLU A 7 -8.67 -4.19 1.70
C GLU A 7 -8.58 -2.77 1.16
N LEU A 8 -8.29 -2.60 -0.12
CA LEU A 8 -8.31 -1.28 -0.76
C LEU A 8 -9.70 -0.66 -0.71
N LYS A 9 -10.73 -1.46 -0.89
CA LYS A 9 -12.12 -0.98 -0.83
C LYS A 9 -12.51 -0.50 0.56
N LYS A 10 -11.89 -1.04 1.59
CA LYS A 10 -12.19 -0.69 2.98
C LYS A 10 -11.49 0.59 3.44
N LEU A 11 -10.52 1.08 2.68
CA LEU A 11 -9.79 2.28 3.06
C LEU A 11 -10.68 3.52 2.96
N PRO A 12 -10.59 4.43 3.95
CA PRO A 12 -11.38 5.66 3.92
C PRO A 12 -10.81 6.70 2.96
N ASN A 13 -11.68 7.57 2.45
CA ASN A 13 -11.26 8.74 1.67
C ASN A 13 -10.92 9.89 2.62
N LYS A 14 -10.04 9.62 3.58
CA LYS A 14 -9.66 10.57 4.63
C LYS A 14 -8.14 10.62 4.76
N PRO A 15 -7.59 11.69 5.34
CA PRO A 15 -6.16 11.73 5.61
C PRO A 15 -5.76 10.73 6.68
N GLY A 16 -4.53 10.27 6.61
CA GLY A 16 -4.01 9.32 7.57
C GLY A 16 -2.64 8.81 7.22
N VAL A 17 -2.21 7.81 7.98
CA VAL A 17 -0.91 7.16 7.82
C VAL A 17 -1.17 5.72 7.37
N TYR A 18 -0.35 5.24 6.45
CA TYR A 18 -0.40 3.85 6.01
C TYR A 18 0.95 3.18 6.21
N ILE A 19 0.92 1.89 6.52
CA ILE A 19 2.11 1.08 6.78
C ILE A 19 2.07 -0.14 5.87
N MET A 20 3.12 -0.32 5.06
CA MET A 20 3.28 -1.49 4.20
C MET A 20 4.17 -2.51 4.87
N ARG A 21 3.74 -3.77 4.91
CA ARG A 21 4.47 -4.85 5.58
C ARG A 21 4.67 -6.04 4.64
N ASP A 22 5.77 -6.77 4.86
CA ASP A 22 6.02 -8.00 4.11
C ASP A 22 5.39 -9.22 4.84
N LYS A 23 5.61 -10.42 4.29
CA LYS A 23 5.04 -11.64 4.85
C LYS A 23 5.58 -11.98 6.24
N ASN A 24 6.71 -11.40 6.62
CA ASN A 24 7.31 -11.58 7.94
C ASN A 24 6.94 -10.45 8.90
N ASP A 25 5.97 -9.62 8.49
CA ASP A 25 5.48 -8.46 9.25
C ASP A 25 6.53 -7.38 9.46
N ASN A 26 7.56 -7.35 8.63
CA ASN A 26 8.54 -6.28 8.64
C ASN A 26 7.97 -5.06 7.92
N ILE A 27 8.25 -3.88 8.45
CA ILE A 27 7.81 -2.63 7.86
C ILE A 27 8.65 -2.31 6.62
N LEU A 28 8.00 -2.23 5.47
CA LEU A 28 8.65 -1.86 4.22
C LEU A 28 8.62 -0.35 4.00
N TYR A 29 7.51 0.27 4.38
CA TYR A 29 7.32 1.69 4.15
C TYR A 29 6.22 2.23 5.05
N VAL A 30 6.41 3.47 5.52
CA VAL A 30 5.40 4.22 6.27
C VAL A 30 5.20 5.55 5.55
N GLY A 31 3.96 5.89 5.27
CA GLY A 31 3.67 7.13 4.56
C GLY A 31 2.43 7.83 5.07
N LYS A 32 2.31 9.11 4.72
CA LYS A 32 1.13 9.91 5.02
C LYS A 32 0.39 10.22 3.72
N ALA A 33 -0.92 10.34 3.81
CA ALA A 33 -1.74 10.66 2.65
C ALA A 33 -2.90 11.56 3.06
N VAL A 34 -3.28 12.46 2.16
CA VAL A 34 -4.48 13.29 2.32
C VAL A 34 -5.72 12.44 2.07
N VAL A 35 -5.64 11.53 1.09
CA VAL A 35 -6.69 10.55 0.82
C VAL A 35 -6.04 9.18 0.80
N LEU A 36 -6.18 8.44 1.90
CA LEU A 36 -5.54 7.14 2.08
C LEU A 36 -5.84 6.15 0.96
N LYS A 37 -7.11 6.03 0.61
CA LYS A 37 -7.53 5.08 -0.43
C LYS A 37 -6.80 5.31 -1.75
N ASN A 38 -6.74 6.55 -2.19
CA ASN A 38 -6.09 6.88 -3.46
C ASN A 38 -4.58 6.65 -3.39
N ARG A 39 -3.95 7.04 -2.30
CA ARG A 39 -2.50 6.90 -2.16
C ARG A 39 -2.08 5.43 -2.12
N VAL A 40 -2.73 4.63 -1.30
CA VAL A 40 -2.40 3.21 -1.19
C VAL A 40 -2.70 2.49 -2.50
N LYS A 41 -3.83 2.80 -3.12
CA LYS A 41 -4.21 2.23 -4.41
C LYS A 41 -3.15 2.47 -5.49
N GLN A 42 -2.53 3.63 -5.51
CA GLN A 42 -1.51 3.97 -6.50
C GLN A 42 -0.31 3.02 -6.49
N TYR A 43 0.03 2.46 -5.33
CA TYR A 43 1.12 1.50 -5.24
C TYR A 43 0.83 0.20 -5.99
N PHE A 44 -0.43 -0.13 -6.14
CA PHE A 44 -0.85 -1.38 -6.78
C PHE A 44 -1.32 -1.18 -8.23
N MET A 45 -1.25 0.05 -8.73
CA MET A 45 -1.54 0.35 -10.12
C MET A 45 -0.28 0.21 -10.96
N LYS A 46 -0.43 -0.19 -12.21
CA LYS A 46 0.71 -0.46 -13.10
C LYS A 46 1.31 0.78 -13.76
N ASN A 47 0.94 1.99 -13.31
CA ASN A 47 1.35 3.22 -13.99
C ASN A 47 2.56 3.88 -13.33
N ASN A 48 3.53 4.27 -14.15
CA ASN A 48 4.62 5.18 -13.79
C ASN A 48 5.38 4.85 -12.50
N LYS A 49 5.54 3.58 -12.19
CA LYS A 49 6.33 3.15 -11.05
C LYS A 49 7.80 3.10 -11.42
N THR A 50 8.64 3.58 -10.51
CA THR A 50 10.08 3.37 -10.64
C THR A 50 10.39 1.90 -10.32
N ALA A 51 11.53 1.39 -10.80
CA ALA A 51 11.95 0.03 -10.50
C ALA A 51 12.01 -0.22 -8.99
N ARG A 52 12.39 0.80 -8.23
CA ARG A 52 12.49 0.75 -6.77
C ARG A 52 11.13 0.51 -6.12
N ILE A 53 10.11 1.23 -6.57
CA ILE A 53 8.75 1.10 -6.05
C ILE A 53 8.14 -0.24 -6.46
N GLU A 54 8.38 -0.67 -7.70
CA GLU A 54 7.90 -1.97 -8.17
C GLU A 54 8.45 -3.11 -7.31
N LYS A 55 9.73 -3.03 -6.96
CA LYS A 55 10.35 -4.04 -6.10
C LYS A 55 9.70 -4.04 -4.73
N MET A 56 9.47 -2.87 -4.14
CA MET A 56 8.80 -2.76 -2.85
C MET A 56 7.40 -3.37 -2.91
N VAL A 57 6.63 -3.02 -3.94
CA VAL A 57 5.26 -3.52 -4.10
C VAL A 57 5.24 -5.04 -4.21
N SER A 58 6.23 -5.63 -4.89
CA SER A 58 6.31 -7.09 -5.01
C SER A 58 6.54 -7.79 -3.68
N LEU A 59 7.09 -7.09 -2.68
CA LEU A 59 7.34 -7.63 -1.35
C LEU A 59 6.19 -7.40 -0.39
N ILE A 60 5.23 -6.55 -0.74
CA ILE A 60 4.10 -6.24 0.15
C ILE A 60 3.19 -7.45 0.29
N ASP A 61 3.03 -7.90 1.54
CA ASP A 61 2.06 -8.93 1.86
C ASP A 61 0.74 -8.28 2.28
N HIS A 62 0.81 -7.25 3.13
CA HIS A 62 -0.37 -6.55 3.63
C HIS A 62 -0.02 -5.11 4.01
N PHE A 63 -1.05 -4.34 4.32
CA PHE A 63 -0.90 -2.95 4.78
C PHE A 63 -1.89 -2.66 5.91
N GLU A 64 -1.60 -1.57 6.63
CA GLU A 64 -2.47 -1.11 7.70
C GLU A 64 -2.86 0.34 7.47
#